data_1b92a6a997f1e97033d8c240561d9f9d
#
_entry.id   1b92a6a997f1e97033d8c240561d9f9d
#
_cell.length_a   1.000
_cell.length_b   1.000
_cell.length_c   1.000
_cell.angle_alpha   90.00
_cell.angle_beta   90.00
_cell.angle_gamma   90.00
#
_symmetry.space_group_name_H-M   'P 1'
#
loop_
_entity.id
_entity.type
_entity.pdbx_description
1 polymer ?
#
loop_
_entity_poly.entity_id
_entity_poly.type
_entity_poly.pdbx_seq_one_letter_code
_entity_poly.pdbx_strand_id
1 'polypeptide(L)'
;MKQNTKDLVGIGTLAAAGFLLAKQVARRARALDLADKIVLITGASRGLGLVLAREFAKHGARIAICARDQSELEHVVDEFAWMGENFLAVTCDVTVRENVETMAMQVETMLGPVDVLVNNAGTIIVGPIENQSVDTFEDAMNTNFWGPLYATFAVMPGMKQRKQGRIVNIASLGGKIAVPHLLPYSASKFALVGLSEGLRMELAKDGIRVTTVCPGLMRTGSPRNADFTGQNEKEYSWFTVSDSLPGVSVSAETAAKKIVDACIHGDPELMLGATAKFAAAMHSLMPEMINEILGFTNTLLMPAPNGSGARKFKGSESETAVTQSALTALTRMAESANNQL
;
A
#
# COMPACT_ATOMS: atom_id res chain seq x y z
N MET A 1 1.70 38.77 -35.48
CA MET A 1 1.04 37.98 -34.42
C MET A 1 1.34 36.48 -34.45
N LYS A 2 1.40 35.79 -35.59
CA LYS A 2 1.68 34.33 -35.68
C LYS A 2 3.15 33.94 -35.36
N GLN A 3 4.13 34.80 -35.48
CA GLN A 3 5.53 34.53 -35.19
C GLN A 3 5.79 34.49 -33.66
N ASN A 4 5.30 35.48 -32.93
CA ASN A 4 5.46 35.56 -31.47
C ASN A 4 4.83 34.36 -30.71
N THR A 5 3.80 33.74 -31.26
CA THR A 5 3.15 32.57 -30.62
C THR A 5 4.01 31.29 -30.77
N LYS A 6 4.71 31.15 -31.91
CA LYS A 6 5.64 30.01 -32.13
C LYS A 6 6.88 30.12 -31.23
N ASP A 7 7.40 31.32 -31.05
CA ASP A 7 8.56 31.55 -30.19
C ASP A 7 8.23 31.36 -28.72
N LEU A 8 7.06 31.80 -28.25
CA LEU A 8 6.54 31.52 -26.88
C LEU A 8 6.31 30.02 -26.61
N VAL A 9 5.77 29.30 -27.57
CA VAL A 9 5.60 27.85 -27.48
C VAL A 9 6.94 27.12 -27.44
N GLY A 10 7.91 27.57 -28.25
CA GLY A 10 9.28 27.04 -28.27
C GLY A 10 10.02 27.26 -26.95
N ILE A 11 9.91 28.44 -26.34
CA ILE A 11 10.51 28.76 -25.04
C ILE A 11 9.85 27.93 -23.93
N GLY A 12 8.51 27.80 -23.95
CA GLY A 12 7.79 27.01 -22.98
C GLY A 12 8.15 25.51 -23.02
N THR A 13 8.32 24.95 -24.23
CA THR A 13 8.74 23.53 -24.40
C THR A 13 10.17 23.30 -23.94
N LEU A 14 11.10 24.20 -24.22
CA LEU A 14 12.50 24.13 -23.75
C LEU A 14 12.58 24.24 -22.21
N ALA A 15 11.84 25.15 -21.61
CA ALA A 15 11.77 25.30 -20.16
C ALA A 15 11.20 24.05 -19.48
N ALA A 16 10.13 23.48 -20.03
CA ALA A 16 9.53 22.23 -19.53
C ALA A 16 10.51 21.04 -19.66
N ALA A 17 11.19 20.92 -20.80
CA ALA A 17 12.22 19.88 -21.01
C ALA A 17 13.40 20.04 -20.04
N GLY A 18 13.90 21.25 -19.83
CA GLY A 18 14.95 21.56 -18.86
C GLY A 18 14.54 21.23 -17.43
N PHE A 19 13.31 21.56 -17.04
CA PHE A 19 12.75 21.21 -15.72
C PHE A 19 12.63 19.69 -15.51
N LEU A 20 12.15 18.96 -16.52
CA LEU A 20 12.05 17.50 -16.47
C LEU A 20 13.43 16.84 -16.36
N LEU A 21 14.41 17.34 -17.11
CA LEU A 21 15.79 16.86 -17.05
C LEU A 21 16.41 17.11 -15.67
N ALA A 22 16.27 18.32 -15.13
CA ALA A 22 16.76 18.68 -13.81
C ALA A 22 16.11 17.81 -12.72
N LYS A 23 14.79 17.58 -12.82
CA LYS A 23 14.06 16.68 -11.93
C LYS A 23 14.59 15.24 -12.00
N GLN A 24 14.91 14.75 -13.19
CA GLN A 24 15.44 13.39 -13.38
C GLN A 24 16.88 13.26 -12.86
N VAL A 25 17.73 14.26 -13.06
CA VAL A 25 19.09 14.30 -12.50
C VAL A 25 19.02 14.33 -10.97
N ALA A 26 18.21 15.20 -10.40
CA ALA A 26 18.01 15.30 -8.97
C ALA A 26 17.40 13.99 -8.37
N ARG A 27 16.53 13.28 -9.12
CA ARG A 27 16.00 11.98 -8.74
C ARG A 27 17.11 10.93 -8.68
N ARG A 28 17.98 10.85 -9.70
CA ARG A 28 19.12 9.92 -9.73
C ARG A 28 20.16 10.22 -8.65
N ALA A 29 20.43 11.48 -8.37
CA ALA A 29 21.38 11.89 -7.32
C ALA A 29 20.95 11.49 -5.90
N ARG A 30 19.66 11.15 -5.70
CA ARG A 30 19.11 10.68 -4.41
C ARG A 30 19.05 9.16 -4.30
N ALA A 31 19.45 8.45 -5.34
CA ALA A 31 19.33 6.98 -5.35
C ALA A 31 20.10 6.37 -4.17
N LEU A 32 19.43 5.46 -3.46
CA LEU A 32 20.01 4.64 -2.42
C LEU A 32 20.41 3.30 -3.03
N ASP A 33 21.66 2.90 -2.84
CA ASP A 33 22.05 1.52 -3.09
C ASP A 33 21.47 0.63 -2.00
N LEU A 34 20.75 -0.41 -2.40
CA LEU A 34 20.10 -1.34 -1.48
C LEU A 34 20.98 -2.52 -1.05
N ALA A 35 22.15 -2.70 -1.67
CA ALA A 35 23.08 -3.75 -1.27
C ALA A 35 23.42 -3.60 0.22
N ASP A 36 23.26 -4.70 0.96
CA ASP A 36 23.48 -4.81 2.42
C ASP A 36 22.59 -3.89 3.29
N LYS A 37 21.62 -3.19 2.72
CA LYS A 37 20.65 -2.36 3.47
C LYS A 37 19.61 -3.21 4.16
N ILE A 38 19.30 -2.87 5.41
CA ILE A 38 18.29 -3.56 6.20
C ILE A 38 16.92 -2.97 5.89
N VAL A 39 16.06 -3.82 5.34
CA VAL A 39 14.69 -3.50 4.93
C VAL A 39 13.70 -4.22 5.86
N LEU A 40 12.94 -3.47 6.63
CA LEU A 40 11.86 -3.98 7.47
C LEU A 40 10.52 -3.79 6.76
N ILE A 41 9.77 -4.89 6.55
CA ILE A 41 8.47 -4.88 5.86
C ILE A 41 7.40 -5.43 6.78
N THR A 42 6.38 -4.62 7.11
CA THR A 42 5.25 -5.07 7.92
C THR A 42 4.18 -5.76 7.06
N GLY A 43 3.53 -6.81 7.62
CA GLY A 43 2.50 -7.56 6.90
C GLY A 43 3.03 -8.28 5.67
N ALA A 44 4.17 -8.97 5.80
CA ALA A 44 4.88 -9.53 4.65
C ALA A 44 4.89 -11.08 4.62
N SER A 45 4.01 -11.74 5.36
CA SER A 45 3.81 -13.19 5.24
C SER A 45 3.11 -13.59 3.93
N ARG A 46 2.45 -12.64 3.27
CA ARG A 46 1.68 -12.88 2.04
C ARG A 46 1.48 -11.61 1.20
N GLY A 47 0.84 -11.77 0.04
CA GLY A 47 0.38 -10.68 -0.82
C GLY A 47 1.49 -9.74 -1.25
N LEU A 48 1.18 -8.44 -1.30
CA LEU A 48 2.13 -7.41 -1.74
C LEU A 48 3.40 -7.37 -0.87
N GLY A 49 3.27 -7.58 0.45
CA GLY A 49 4.41 -7.55 1.36
C GLY A 49 5.44 -8.64 1.04
N LEU A 50 4.99 -9.85 0.76
CA LEU A 50 5.86 -10.96 0.34
C LEU A 50 6.53 -10.67 -1.00
N VAL A 51 5.79 -10.13 -1.97
CA VAL A 51 6.35 -9.76 -3.29
C VAL A 51 7.38 -8.64 -3.16
N LEU A 52 7.14 -7.69 -2.24
CA LEU A 52 8.12 -6.64 -1.91
C LEU A 52 9.39 -7.23 -1.28
N ALA A 53 9.27 -8.18 -0.34
CA ALA A 53 10.42 -8.85 0.25
C ALA A 53 11.27 -9.53 -0.83
N ARG A 54 10.63 -10.26 -1.75
CA ARG A 54 11.30 -10.88 -2.91
C ARG A 54 12.01 -9.85 -3.79
N GLU A 55 11.37 -8.70 -4.04
CA GLU A 55 11.94 -7.67 -4.91
C GLU A 55 13.10 -6.94 -4.24
N PHE A 56 13.01 -6.58 -2.96
CA PHE A 56 14.13 -5.98 -2.22
C PHE A 56 15.33 -6.95 -2.11
N ALA A 57 15.08 -8.25 -1.90
CA ALA A 57 16.14 -9.26 -1.85
C ALA A 57 16.93 -9.37 -3.16
N LYS A 58 16.27 -9.21 -4.34
CA LYS A 58 16.95 -9.16 -5.65
C LYS A 58 17.93 -8.00 -5.78
N HIS A 59 17.74 -6.94 -5.01
CA HIS A 59 18.65 -5.79 -4.94
C HIS A 59 19.76 -5.96 -3.90
N GLY A 60 19.91 -7.15 -3.30
CA GLY A 60 20.95 -7.44 -2.32
C GLY A 60 20.65 -6.92 -0.91
N ALA A 61 19.42 -6.54 -0.62
CA ALA A 61 19.03 -6.08 0.70
C ALA A 61 18.95 -7.25 1.71
N ARG A 62 19.22 -6.95 2.99
CA ARG A 62 18.94 -7.84 4.13
C ARG A 62 17.49 -7.58 4.56
N ILE A 63 16.71 -8.64 4.71
CA ILE A 63 15.25 -8.55 4.83
C ILE A 63 14.79 -8.94 6.22
N ALA A 64 14.05 -8.04 6.87
CA ALA A 64 13.21 -8.36 8.01
C ALA A 64 11.74 -8.26 7.61
N ILE A 65 10.95 -9.26 7.97
CA ILE A 65 9.50 -9.24 7.79
C ILE A 65 8.78 -9.43 9.12
N CYS A 66 7.57 -8.90 9.22
CA CYS A 66 6.70 -9.27 10.32
C CYS A 66 5.26 -9.55 9.86
N ALA A 67 4.59 -10.42 10.59
CA ALA A 67 3.16 -10.68 10.46
C ALA A 67 2.62 -11.23 11.78
N ARG A 68 1.29 -11.32 11.90
CA ARG A 68 0.63 -11.84 13.11
C ARG A 68 0.63 -13.36 13.17
N ASP A 69 0.50 -13.99 12.02
CA ASP A 69 0.34 -15.44 11.90
C ASP A 69 1.71 -16.11 11.80
N GLN A 70 2.05 -16.90 12.83
CA GLN A 70 3.29 -17.63 12.93
C GLN A 70 3.41 -18.69 11.83
N SER A 71 2.32 -19.38 11.51
CA SER A 71 2.32 -20.45 10.52
C SER A 71 2.58 -19.93 9.10
N GLU A 72 2.01 -18.77 8.77
CA GLU A 72 2.31 -18.10 7.49
C GLU A 72 3.78 -17.66 7.41
N LEU A 73 4.35 -17.20 8.52
CA LEU A 73 5.77 -16.79 8.56
C LEU A 73 6.71 -17.98 8.37
N GLU A 74 6.40 -19.17 8.92
CA GLU A 74 7.18 -20.39 8.74
C GLU A 74 7.32 -20.77 7.26
N HIS A 75 6.27 -20.70 6.48
CA HIS A 75 6.33 -20.93 5.02
C HIS A 75 7.26 -19.93 4.31
N VAL A 76 7.25 -18.67 4.75
CA VAL A 76 8.13 -17.64 4.15
C VAL A 76 9.58 -17.85 4.56
N VAL A 77 9.85 -18.29 5.79
CA VAL A 77 11.21 -18.63 6.23
C VAL A 77 11.81 -19.71 5.34
N ASP A 78 11.06 -20.76 5.01
CA ASP A 78 11.51 -21.81 4.09
C ASP A 78 11.82 -21.24 2.69
N GLU A 79 10.99 -20.34 2.17
CA GLU A 79 11.23 -19.69 0.87
C GLU A 79 12.52 -18.87 0.86
N PHE A 80 12.83 -18.18 1.96
CA PHE A 80 14.01 -17.31 2.08
C PHE A 80 15.23 -17.98 2.74
N ALA A 81 15.20 -19.29 2.96
CA ALA A 81 16.30 -20.04 3.60
C ALA A 81 17.67 -19.83 2.93
N TRP A 82 17.68 -19.55 1.61
CA TRP A 82 18.90 -19.24 0.85
C TRP A 82 19.60 -17.94 1.28
N MET A 83 18.92 -17.03 1.98
CA MET A 83 19.51 -15.79 2.50
C MET A 83 20.29 -15.99 3.81
N GLY A 84 20.10 -17.11 4.51
CA GLY A 84 20.75 -17.38 5.79
C GLY A 84 20.52 -16.27 6.81
N GLU A 85 21.59 -15.73 7.37
CA GLU A 85 21.56 -14.66 8.39
C GLU A 85 21.07 -13.30 7.87
N ASN A 86 20.84 -13.15 6.57
CA ASN A 86 20.34 -11.94 5.95
C ASN A 86 18.80 -11.87 5.91
N PHE A 87 18.12 -12.85 6.49
CA PHE A 87 16.65 -12.88 6.57
C PHE A 87 16.20 -13.10 8.01
N LEU A 88 15.19 -12.33 8.43
CA LEU A 88 14.57 -12.45 9.76
C LEU A 88 13.03 -12.33 9.63
N ALA A 89 12.31 -13.29 10.19
CA ALA A 89 10.85 -13.23 10.33
C ALA A 89 10.49 -13.07 11.81
N VAL A 90 9.62 -12.12 12.12
CA VAL A 90 9.21 -11.80 13.50
C VAL A 90 7.69 -11.82 13.60
N THR A 91 7.15 -12.56 14.56
CA THR A 91 5.72 -12.49 14.89
C THR A 91 5.43 -11.16 15.58
N CYS A 92 4.53 -10.35 14.98
CA CYS A 92 4.18 -9.03 15.51
C CYS A 92 2.77 -8.64 15.09
N ASP A 93 1.97 -8.22 16.06
CA ASP A 93 0.75 -7.49 15.79
C ASP A 93 1.06 -5.98 15.77
N VAL A 94 0.94 -5.38 14.58
CA VAL A 94 1.25 -3.95 14.37
C VAL A 94 0.25 -3.02 15.07
N THR A 95 -0.88 -3.52 15.54
CA THR A 95 -1.87 -2.74 16.30
C THR A 95 -1.47 -2.55 17.77
N VAL A 96 -0.50 -3.35 18.24
CA VAL A 96 0.02 -3.31 19.62
C VAL A 96 1.39 -2.63 19.61
N ARG A 97 1.47 -1.46 20.19
CA ARG A 97 2.68 -0.62 20.19
C ARG A 97 3.91 -1.35 20.73
N GLU A 98 3.76 -2.03 21.86
CA GLU A 98 4.84 -2.74 22.54
C GLU A 98 5.39 -3.89 21.67
N ASN A 99 4.53 -4.56 20.89
CA ASN A 99 4.95 -5.61 19.95
C ASN A 99 5.80 -5.01 18.83
N VAL A 100 5.44 -3.84 18.33
CA VAL A 100 6.18 -3.13 17.28
C VAL A 100 7.54 -2.64 17.79
N GLU A 101 7.61 -2.09 19.00
CA GLU A 101 8.87 -1.68 19.63
C GLU A 101 9.80 -2.89 19.85
N THR A 102 9.26 -4.00 20.33
CA THR A 102 10.00 -5.25 20.52
C THR A 102 10.53 -5.81 19.19
N MET A 103 9.67 -5.84 18.16
CA MET A 103 10.09 -6.27 16.81
C MET A 103 11.22 -5.40 16.26
N ALA A 104 11.14 -4.08 16.39
CA ALA A 104 12.19 -3.18 15.92
C ALA A 104 13.52 -3.44 16.64
N MET A 105 13.50 -3.63 17.97
CA MET A 105 14.69 -4.00 18.73
C MET A 105 15.30 -5.35 18.31
N GLN A 106 14.46 -6.35 18.04
CA GLN A 106 14.92 -7.66 17.54
C GLN A 106 15.62 -7.51 16.18
N VAL A 107 15.02 -6.75 15.25
CA VAL A 107 15.61 -6.47 13.93
C VAL A 107 16.97 -5.77 14.09
N GLU A 108 17.04 -4.73 14.91
CA GLU A 108 18.29 -4.00 15.16
C GLU A 108 19.39 -4.88 15.80
N THR A 109 19.00 -5.80 16.67
CA THR A 109 19.95 -6.71 17.34
C THR A 109 20.47 -7.79 16.38
N MET A 110 19.59 -8.36 15.55
CA MET A 110 19.91 -9.52 14.71
C MET A 110 20.51 -9.12 13.36
N LEU A 111 19.97 -8.08 12.73
CA LEU A 111 20.40 -7.62 11.41
C LEU A 111 21.17 -6.30 11.46
N GLY A 112 20.88 -5.43 12.41
CA GLY A 112 21.42 -4.09 12.52
C GLY A 112 20.36 -3.00 12.28
N PRO A 113 20.77 -1.73 12.23
CA PRO A 113 19.85 -0.60 12.18
C PRO A 113 19.05 -0.54 10.88
N VAL A 114 17.74 -0.39 11.00
CA VAL A 114 16.82 -0.36 9.85
C VAL A 114 17.11 0.83 8.92
N ASP A 115 17.45 0.56 7.66
CA ASP A 115 17.67 1.59 6.64
C ASP A 115 16.39 1.94 5.87
N VAL A 116 15.52 0.95 5.66
CA VAL A 116 14.27 1.09 4.94
C VAL A 116 13.14 0.48 5.76
N LEU A 117 12.10 1.26 6.06
CA LEU A 117 10.85 0.77 6.62
C LEU A 117 9.77 0.78 5.54
N VAL A 118 9.10 -0.35 5.34
CA VAL A 118 7.91 -0.47 4.49
C VAL A 118 6.70 -0.79 5.34
N ASN A 119 5.87 0.20 5.58
CA ASN A 119 4.58 0.06 6.23
C ASN A 119 3.58 -0.49 5.21
N ASN A 120 3.47 -1.83 5.15
CA ASN A 120 2.60 -2.54 4.21
C ASN A 120 1.44 -3.24 4.92
N ALA A 121 1.56 -3.59 6.20
CA ALA A 121 0.46 -4.18 6.95
C ALA A 121 -0.81 -3.32 6.82
N GLY A 122 -1.93 -3.96 6.53
CA GLY A 122 -3.20 -3.26 6.33
C GLY A 122 -4.38 -4.21 6.38
N THR A 123 -5.54 -3.65 6.67
CA THR A 123 -6.84 -4.35 6.61
C THR A 123 -7.78 -3.61 5.68
N ILE A 124 -8.67 -4.35 5.03
CA ILE A 124 -9.73 -3.83 4.16
C ILE A 124 -11.05 -4.29 4.77
N ILE A 125 -11.97 -3.35 4.99
CA ILE A 125 -13.33 -3.63 5.47
C ILE A 125 -14.28 -3.06 4.44
N VAL A 126 -15.15 -3.92 3.89
CA VAL A 126 -16.08 -3.64 2.79
C VAL A 126 -17.51 -3.83 3.26
N GLY A 127 -18.38 -2.88 2.94
CA GLY A 127 -19.82 -2.94 3.18
C GLY A 127 -20.44 -1.58 3.41
N PRO A 128 -21.79 -1.49 3.31
CA PRO A 128 -22.52 -0.23 3.46
C PRO A 128 -22.38 0.31 4.88
N ILE A 129 -22.51 1.64 5.05
CA ILE A 129 -22.35 2.31 6.35
C ILE A 129 -23.33 1.77 7.42
N GLU A 130 -24.51 1.36 7.02
CA GLU A 130 -25.54 0.80 7.90
C GLU A 130 -25.11 -0.54 8.50
N ASN A 131 -24.15 -1.22 7.89
CA ASN A 131 -23.54 -2.46 8.36
C ASN A 131 -22.13 -2.26 8.94
N GLN A 132 -21.77 -1.03 9.29
CA GLN A 132 -20.54 -0.72 10.00
C GLN A 132 -20.83 -0.33 11.47
N SER A 133 -19.82 -0.43 12.32
CA SER A 133 -19.84 0.05 13.71
C SER A 133 -18.61 0.92 13.97
N VAL A 134 -18.59 1.63 15.09
CA VAL A 134 -17.39 2.37 15.52
C VAL A 134 -16.18 1.45 15.60
N ASP A 135 -16.35 0.21 16.10
CA ASP A 135 -15.26 -0.77 16.19
C ASP A 135 -14.64 -1.10 14.84
N THR A 136 -15.44 -1.12 13.74
CA THR A 136 -14.89 -1.34 12.39
C THR A 136 -13.99 -0.20 11.93
N PHE A 137 -14.28 1.04 12.35
CA PHE A 137 -13.40 2.18 12.10
C PHE A 137 -12.15 2.13 12.97
N GLU A 138 -12.28 1.76 14.25
CA GLU A 138 -11.14 1.58 15.16
C GLU A 138 -10.19 0.50 14.65
N ASP A 139 -10.69 -0.65 14.22
CA ASP A 139 -9.89 -1.73 13.62
C ASP A 139 -9.12 -1.27 12.37
N ALA A 140 -9.82 -0.53 11.49
CA ALA A 140 -9.18 0.05 10.31
C ALA A 140 -8.11 1.07 10.68
N MET A 141 -8.38 1.96 11.63
CA MET A 141 -7.42 2.96 12.11
C MET A 141 -6.23 2.31 12.81
N ASN A 142 -6.47 1.32 13.68
CA ASN A 142 -5.41 0.65 14.43
C ASN A 142 -4.40 -0.01 13.47
N THR A 143 -4.89 -0.69 12.44
CA THR A 143 -4.01 -1.38 11.48
C THR A 143 -3.40 -0.42 10.46
N ASN A 144 -4.23 0.44 9.82
CA ASN A 144 -3.80 1.22 8.65
C ASN A 144 -3.13 2.56 9.01
N PHE A 145 -3.29 3.08 10.23
CA PHE A 145 -2.74 4.35 10.67
C PHE A 145 -1.81 4.21 11.88
N TRP A 146 -2.31 3.66 13.00
CA TRP A 146 -1.51 3.56 14.23
C TRP A 146 -0.33 2.60 14.06
N GLY A 147 -0.52 1.45 13.40
CA GLY A 147 0.57 0.51 13.11
C GLY A 147 1.74 1.15 12.36
N PRO A 148 1.52 1.80 11.20
CA PRO A 148 2.54 2.60 10.50
C PRO A 148 3.19 3.68 11.35
N LEU A 149 2.42 4.36 12.20
CA LEU A 149 2.95 5.37 13.12
C LEU A 149 3.88 4.74 14.14
N TYR A 150 3.49 3.66 14.81
CA TYR A 150 4.32 2.95 15.79
C TYR A 150 5.63 2.47 15.17
N ALA A 151 5.56 1.80 14.01
CA ALA A 151 6.75 1.31 13.31
C ALA A 151 7.68 2.46 12.89
N THR A 152 7.12 3.58 12.42
CA THR A 152 7.90 4.77 12.09
C THR A 152 8.61 5.32 13.31
N PHE A 153 7.91 5.47 14.45
CA PHE A 153 8.52 5.99 15.68
C PHE A 153 9.58 5.05 16.27
N ALA A 154 9.42 3.73 16.11
CA ALA A 154 10.39 2.75 16.56
C ALA A 154 11.74 2.86 15.82
N VAL A 155 11.73 3.05 14.48
CA VAL A 155 12.97 3.08 13.67
C VAL A 155 13.54 4.50 13.43
N MET A 156 12.70 5.52 13.55
CA MET A 156 13.07 6.90 13.24
C MET A 156 14.27 7.45 14.04
N PRO A 157 14.43 7.17 15.34
CA PRO A 157 15.59 7.66 16.11
C PRO A 157 16.92 7.22 15.50
N GLY A 158 17.07 5.94 15.14
CA GLY A 158 18.25 5.41 14.48
C GLY A 158 18.49 6.04 13.10
N MET A 159 17.44 6.25 12.30
CA MET A 159 17.53 6.94 11.00
C MET A 159 17.98 8.40 11.17
N LYS A 160 17.46 9.13 12.16
CA LYS A 160 17.86 10.52 12.46
C LYS A 160 19.32 10.62 12.86
N GLN A 161 19.79 9.71 13.71
CA GLN A 161 21.18 9.67 14.16
C GLN A 161 22.15 9.50 12.97
N ARG A 162 21.81 8.63 12.03
CA ARG A 162 22.60 8.38 10.81
C ARG A 162 22.37 9.42 9.71
N LYS A 163 21.38 10.30 9.86
CA LYS A 163 20.91 11.27 8.85
C LYS A 163 20.59 10.60 7.50
N GLN A 164 20.08 9.38 7.56
CA GLN A 164 19.73 8.59 6.41
C GLN A 164 18.61 7.60 6.75
N GLY A 165 17.61 7.51 5.87
CA GLY A 165 16.53 6.53 5.99
C GLY A 165 15.55 6.63 4.82
N ARG A 166 14.79 5.54 4.63
CA ARG A 166 13.66 5.47 3.73
C ARG A 166 12.45 4.94 4.48
N ILE A 167 11.32 5.61 4.32
CA ILE A 167 10.02 5.14 4.83
C ILE A 167 9.07 5.07 3.65
N VAL A 168 8.46 3.91 3.44
CA VAL A 168 7.47 3.68 2.39
C VAL A 168 6.15 3.34 3.06
N ASN A 169 5.13 4.16 2.86
CA ASN A 169 3.79 3.94 3.40
C ASN A 169 2.87 3.45 2.28
N ILE A 170 2.40 2.21 2.38
CA ILE A 170 1.44 1.63 1.44
C ILE A 170 0.03 2.11 1.81
N ALA A 171 -0.35 3.24 1.22
CA ALA A 171 -1.68 3.81 1.34
C ALA A 171 -2.65 3.15 0.33
N SER A 172 -3.42 3.93 -0.41
CA SER A 172 -4.38 3.47 -1.43
C SER A 172 -4.89 4.66 -2.26
N LEU A 173 -5.48 4.39 -3.42
CA LEU A 173 -6.40 5.33 -4.06
C LEU A 173 -7.53 5.75 -3.10
N GLY A 174 -7.99 4.81 -2.24
CA GLY A 174 -8.93 5.08 -1.15
C GLY A 174 -8.45 6.09 -0.10
N GLY A 175 -7.18 6.48 -0.11
CA GLY A 175 -6.63 7.60 0.67
C GLY A 175 -6.59 8.94 -0.07
N LYS A 176 -7.05 8.97 -1.32
CA LYS A 176 -7.17 10.19 -2.15
C LYS A 176 -8.62 10.44 -2.58
N ILE A 177 -9.44 9.39 -2.63
CA ILE A 177 -10.87 9.43 -2.97
C ILE A 177 -11.59 8.47 -2.04
N ALA A 178 -12.65 8.90 -1.38
CA ALA A 178 -13.51 7.99 -0.61
C ALA A 178 -14.33 7.12 -1.59
N VAL A 179 -14.23 5.79 -1.41
CA VAL A 179 -14.95 4.84 -2.25
C VAL A 179 -16.19 4.34 -1.49
N PRO A 180 -17.39 4.32 -2.10
CA PRO A 180 -18.57 3.72 -1.49
C PRO A 180 -18.29 2.30 -0.97
N HIS A 181 -18.92 1.92 0.14
CA HIS A 181 -18.74 0.66 0.84
C HIS A 181 -17.33 0.38 1.40
N LEU A 182 -16.40 1.33 1.25
CA LEU A 182 -15.04 1.25 1.81
C LEU A 182 -14.78 2.37 2.84
N LEU A 183 -15.80 2.84 3.55
CA LEU A 183 -15.68 4.06 4.36
C LEU A 183 -14.65 3.93 5.51
N PRO A 184 -14.64 2.86 6.36
CA PRO A 184 -13.63 2.70 7.40
C PRO A 184 -12.21 2.61 6.81
N TYR A 185 -12.07 1.86 5.72
CA TYR A 185 -10.81 1.74 4.99
C TYR A 185 -10.36 3.08 4.41
N SER A 186 -11.23 3.80 3.69
CA SER A 186 -10.89 5.09 3.09
C SER A 186 -10.47 6.10 4.16
N ALA A 187 -11.23 6.23 5.25
CA ALA A 187 -10.90 7.14 6.35
C ALA A 187 -9.49 6.87 6.91
N SER A 188 -9.16 5.60 7.16
CA SER A 188 -7.84 5.22 7.67
C SER A 188 -6.71 5.45 6.66
N LYS A 189 -6.97 5.25 5.37
CA LYS A 189 -5.97 5.49 4.31
C LYS A 189 -5.77 6.98 4.01
N PHE A 190 -6.80 7.83 4.16
CA PHE A 190 -6.64 9.30 4.14
C PHE A 190 -5.76 9.76 5.30
N ALA A 191 -5.98 9.22 6.51
CA ALA A 191 -5.15 9.52 7.67
C ALA A 191 -3.67 9.14 7.42
N LEU A 192 -3.41 7.96 6.83
CA LEU A 192 -2.06 7.52 6.49
C LEU A 192 -1.40 8.41 5.42
N VAL A 193 -2.15 8.87 4.42
CA VAL A 193 -1.64 9.82 3.41
C VAL A 193 -1.22 11.12 4.08
N GLY A 194 -2.07 11.70 4.92
CA GLY A 194 -1.74 12.94 5.66
C GLY A 194 -0.50 12.78 6.55
N LEU A 195 -0.41 11.68 7.30
CA LEU A 195 0.77 11.32 8.10
C LEU A 195 2.03 11.24 7.21
N SER A 196 1.93 10.53 6.09
CA SER A 196 3.06 10.29 5.18
C SER A 196 3.59 11.59 4.57
N GLU A 197 2.70 12.48 4.15
CA GLU A 197 3.05 13.79 3.60
C GLU A 197 3.70 14.68 4.67
N GLY A 198 3.13 14.73 5.89
CA GLY A 198 3.68 15.46 7.02
C GLY A 198 5.08 14.96 7.41
N LEU A 199 5.24 13.66 7.59
CA LEU A 199 6.55 13.05 7.90
C LEU A 199 7.60 13.36 6.82
N ARG A 200 7.20 13.37 5.55
CA ARG A 200 8.14 13.71 4.47
C ARG A 200 8.70 15.13 4.61
N MET A 201 7.84 16.09 4.94
CA MET A 201 8.26 17.48 5.10
C MET A 201 9.15 17.66 6.33
N GLU A 202 8.74 17.09 7.46
CA GLU A 202 9.44 17.26 8.73
C GLU A 202 10.78 16.53 8.81
N LEU A 203 10.88 15.32 8.23
CA LEU A 203 12.08 14.48 8.29
C LEU A 203 13.09 14.77 7.17
N ALA A 204 12.75 15.62 6.21
CA ALA A 204 13.64 15.98 5.11
C ALA A 204 14.98 16.58 5.60
N LYS A 205 14.94 17.37 6.68
CA LYS A 205 16.12 17.96 7.35
C LYS A 205 17.06 16.92 7.93
N ASP A 206 16.53 15.74 8.26
CA ASP A 206 17.27 14.63 8.85
C ASP A 206 17.75 13.63 7.78
N GLY A 207 17.63 13.96 6.50
CA GLY A 207 18.04 13.08 5.39
C GLY A 207 17.13 11.88 5.16
N ILE A 208 15.99 11.80 5.87
CA ILE A 208 15.02 10.72 5.72
C ILE A 208 14.02 11.05 4.61
N ARG A 209 13.79 10.11 3.71
CA ARG A 209 12.83 10.25 2.61
C ARG A 209 11.61 9.38 2.86
N VAL A 210 10.44 9.98 2.82
CA VAL A 210 9.15 9.27 2.95
C VAL A 210 8.49 9.20 1.59
N THR A 211 8.03 8.02 1.20
CA THR A 211 7.30 7.75 -0.05
C THR A 211 5.89 7.32 0.28
N THR A 212 4.91 8.06 -0.21
CA THR A 212 3.48 7.67 -0.14
C THR A 212 3.13 6.86 -1.36
N VAL A 213 2.76 5.60 -1.19
CA VAL A 213 2.32 4.74 -2.29
C VAL A 213 0.80 4.67 -2.28
N CYS A 214 0.16 5.07 -3.38
CA CYS A 214 -1.29 5.03 -3.55
C CYS A 214 -1.67 4.07 -4.68
N PRO A 215 -1.78 2.76 -4.41
CA PRO A 215 -2.23 1.81 -5.40
C PRO A 215 -3.71 2.04 -5.75
N GLY A 216 -4.05 1.84 -7.04
CA GLY A 216 -5.39 1.46 -7.44
C GLY A 216 -5.63 -0.02 -7.16
N LEU A 217 -6.46 -0.67 -7.97
CA LEU A 217 -6.70 -2.10 -7.86
C LEU A 217 -5.43 -2.90 -8.20
N MET A 218 -5.13 -3.93 -7.39
CA MET A 218 -3.95 -4.78 -7.56
C MET A 218 -4.31 -6.26 -7.41
N ARG A 219 -3.86 -7.07 -8.33
CA ARG A 219 -3.99 -8.52 -8.25
C ARG A 219 -2.99 -9.10 -7.24
N THR A 220 -3.38 -9.10 -5.99
CA THR A 220 -2.57 -9.62 -4.87
C THR A 220 -3.23 -10.78 -4.16
N GLY A 221 -4.52 -11.04 -4.41
CA GLY A 221 -5.34 -11.95 -3.62
C GLY A 221 -5.89 -11.31 -2.33
N SER A 222 -5.69 -10.01 -2.13
CA SER A 222 -6.19 -9.28 -0.96
C SER A 222 -7.69 -9.45 -0.68
N PRO A 223 -8.60 -9.56 -1.67
CA PRO A 223 -10.01 -9.73 -1.42
C PRO A 223 -10.34 -10.94 -0.53
N ARG A 224 -9.61 -12.05 -0.69
CA ARG A 224 -9.81 -13.27 0.10
C ARG A 224 -9.63 -13.05 1.61
N ASN A 225 -8.74 -12.15 1.98
CA ASN A 225 -8.39 -11.82 3.37
C ASN A 225 -9.06 -10.55 3.90
N ALA A 226 -9.80 -9.83 3.07
CA ALA A 226 -10.59 -8.69 3.48
C ALA A 226 -11.81 -9.11 4.32
N ASP A 227 -12.32 -8.19 5.13
CA ASP A 227 -13.54 -8.38 5.90
C ASP A 227 -14.74 -7.76 5.15
N PHE A 228 -15.84 -8.47 5.08
CA PHE A 228 -17.06 -8.05 4.41
C PHE A 228 -18.22 -8.00 5.40
N THR A 229 -19.04 -6.95 5.32
CA THR A 229 -20.24 -6.77 6.13
C THR A 229 -21.47 -6.65 5.23
N GLY A 230 -22.68 -6.72 5.79
CA GLY A 230 -23.89 -6.62 5.01
C GLY A 230 -24.13 -7.85 4.13
N GLN A 231 -24.40 -7.65 2.84
CA GLN A 231 -24.55 -8.74 1.85
C GLN A 231 -23.18 -9.24 1.39
N ASN A 232 -22.42 -9.87 2.29
CA ASN A 232 -21.03 -10.22 2.14
C ASN A 232 -20.67 -10.91 0.82
N GLU A 233 -21.48 -11.86 0.33
CA GLU A 233 -21.24 -12.54 -0.97
C GLU A 233 -21.30 -11.58 -2.17
N LYS A 234 -22.25 -10.62 -2.15
CA LYS A 234 -22.34 -9.61 -3.21
C LYS A 234 -21.22 -8.58 -3.11
N GLU A 235 -20.91 -8.16 -1.88
CA GLU A 235 -19.79 -7.25 -1.60
C GLU A 235 -18.46 -7.85 -2.08
N TYR A 236 -18.21 -9.11 -1.74
CA TYR A 236 -17.03 -9.84 -2.19
C TYR A 236 -16.99 -10.00 -3.71
N SER A 237 -18.15 -10.29 -4.33
CA SER A 237 -18.22 -10.52 -5.78
C SER A 237 -17.85 -9.26 -6.57
N TRP A 238 -18.45 -8.10 -6.27
CA TRP A 238 -18.11 -6.87 -7.01
C TRP A 238 -16.67 -6.44 -6.78
N PHE A 239 -16.17 -6.59 -5.54
CA PHE A 239 -14.82 -6.20 -5.17
C PHE A 239 -13.79 -7.08 -5.91
N THR A 240 -13.96 -8.40 -5.89
CA THR A 240 -13.05 -9.36 -6.53
C THR A 240 -13.08 -9.24 -8.06
N VAL A 241 -14.25 -9.07 -8.66
CA VAL A 241 -14.38 -8.87 -10.11
C VAL A 241 -13.67 -7.58 -10.53
N SER A 242 -13.87 -6.49 -9.78
CA SER A 242 -13.19 -5.21 -10.07
C SER A 242 -11.67 -5.34 -10.01
N ASP A 243 -11.15 -6.07 -9.01
CA ASP A 243 -9.70 -6.32 -8.84
C ASP A 243 -9.10 -7.19 -9.95
N SER A 244 -9.93 -7.99 -10.64
CA SER A 244 -9.50 -8.92 -11.68
C SER A 244 -9.48 -8.30 -13.09
N LEU A 245 -10.05 -7.11 -13.30
CA LEU A 245 -10.20 -6.53 -14.63
C LEU A 245 -8.85 -6.12 -15.25
N PRO A 246 -8.49 -6.69 -16.44
CA PRO A 246 -7.27 -6.31 -17.16
C PRO A 246 -7.30 -4.83 -17.55
N GLY A 247 -6.15 -4.14 -17.40
CA GLY A 247 -6.02 -2.71 -17.72
C GLY A 247 -6.51 -1.76 -16.61
N VAL A 248 -7.31 -2.26 -15.67
CA VAL A 248 -7.75 -1.51 -14.48
C VAL A 248 -6.84 -1.84 -13.30
N SER A 249 -6.50 -3.10 -13.11
CA SER A 249 -5.65 -3.59 -12.02
C SER A 249 -4.20 -3.81 -12.46
N VAL A 250 -3.28 -3.70 -11.49
CA VAL A 250 -1.83 -3.89 -11.67
C VAL A 250 -1.41 -5.20 -11.00
N SER A 251 -0.48 -5.97 -11.61
CA SER A 251 0.05 -7.16 -10.94
C SER A 251 0.93 -6.79 -9.74
N ALA A 252 0.98 -7.68 -8.72
CA ALA A 252 1.78 -7.48 -7.52
C ALA A 252 3.27 -7.29 -7.85
N GLU A 253 3.82 -8.03 -8.80
CA GLU A 253 5.21 -7.96 -9.22
C GLU A 253 5.52 -6.60 -9.89
N THR A 254 4.62 -6.12 -10.76
CA THR A 254 4.77 -4.79 -11.38
C THR A 254 4.67 -3.68 -10.34
N ALA A 255 3.77 -3.83 -9.37
CA ALA A 255 3.63 -2.89 -8.26
C ALA A 255 4.91 -2.88 -7.41
N ALA A 256 5.42 -4.04 -7.00
CA ALA A 256 6.62 -4.17 -6.18
C ALA A 256 7.85 -3.52 -6.86
N LYS A 257 8.10 -3.82 -8.14
CA LYS A 257 9.20 -3.18 -8.90
C LYS A 257 9.12 -1.65 -8.87
N LYS A 258 7.93 -1.08 -9.08
CA LYS A 258 7.73 0.37 -9.06
C LYS A 258 7.87 0.96 -7.67
N ILE A 259 7.43 0.24 -6.63
CA ILE A 259 7.54 0.66 -5.23
C ILE A 259 9.01 0.68 -4.81
N VAL A 260 9.76 -0.37 -5.14
CA VAL A 260 11.20 -0.45 -4.83
C VAL A 260 11.96 0.64 -5.58
N ASP A 261 11.66 0.89 -6.86
CA ASP A 261 12.26 2.00 -7.62
C ASP A 261 11.95 3.38 -6.99
N ALA A 262 10.71 3.61 -6.56
CA ALA A 262 10.32 4.84 -5.87
C ALA A 262 11.03 5.00 -4.51
N CYS A 263 11.21 3.91 -3.77
CA CYS A 263 11.96 3.87 -2.51
C CYS A 263 13.44 4.20 -2.75
N ILE A 264 14.10 3.55 -3.71
CA ILE A 264 15.49 3.81 -4.10
C ILE A 264 15.70 5.30 -4.34
N HIS A 265 14.85 5.92 -5.12
CA HIS A 265 14.99 7.32 -5.50
C HIS A 265 14.39 8.32 -4.49
N GLY A 266 13.70 7.83 -3.46
CA GLY A 266 13.03 8.67 -2.48
C GLY A 266 11.96 9.57 -3.08
N ASP A 267 11.17 9.03 -4.01
CA ASP A 267 10.07 9.74 -4.65
C ASP A 267 9.00 10.14 -3.61
N PRO A 268 8.38 11.32 -3.72
CA PRO A 268 7.41 11.76 -2.72
C PRO A 268 6.13 10.94 -2.72
N GLU A 269 5.64 10.63 -3.90
CA GLU A 269 4.40 9.91 -4.12
C GLU A 269 4.54 8.96 -5.31
N LEU A 270 3.94 7.78 -5.18
CA LEU A 270 3.79 6.82 -6.26
C LEU A 270 2.33 6.42 -6.38
N MET A 271 1.65 6.90 -7.41
CA MET A 271 0.33 6.44 -7.79
C MET A 271 0.44 5.27 -8.76
N LEU A 272 -0.09 4.09 -8.40
CA LEU A 272 -0.08 2.89 -9.24
C LEU A 272 -1.39 2.69 -10.00
N GLY A 273 -1.29 2.47 -11.30
CA GLY A 273 -2.41 2.35 -12.23
C GLY A 273 -2.74 3.67 -12.94
N ALA A 274 -3.00 3.60 -14.24
CA ALA A 274 -3.36 4.77 -15.03
C ALA A 274 -4.76 5.29 -14.64
N THR A 275 -5.69 4.38 -14.42
CA THR A 275 -7.06 4.69 -13.96
C THR A 275 -7.05 5.37 -12.60
N ALA A 276 -6.24 4.89 -11.65
CA ALA A 276 -6.09 5.51 -10.32
C ALA A 276 -5.50 6.93 -10.42
N LYS A 277 -4.47 7.13 -11.25
CA LYS A 277 -3.89 8.46 -11.50
C LYS A 277 -4.92 9.44 -12.05
N PHE A 278 -5.68 8.98 -13.05
CA PHE A 278 -6.72 9.82 -13.67
C PHE A 278 -7.82 10.16 -12.66
N ALA A 279 -8.35 9.16 -11.93
CA ALA A 279 -9.40 9.38 -10.94
C ALA A 279 -8.95 10.35 -9.83
N ALA A 280 -7.74 10.18 -9.28
CA ALA A 280 -7.21 11.09 -8.25
C ALA A 280 -7.03 12.52 -8.79
N ALA A 281 -6.52 12.68 -10.02
CA ALA A 281 -6.38 14.00 -10.65
C ALA A 281 -7.76 14.67 -10.88
N MET A 282 -8.74 13.91 -11.37
CA MET A 282 -10.11 14.41 -11.57
C MET A 282 -10.76 14.80 -10.25
N HIS A 283 -10.62 13.98 -9.20
CA HIS A 283 -11.15 14.32 -7.87
C HIS A 283 -10.49 15.58 -7.31
N SER A 284 -9.19 15.77 -7.49
CA SER A 284 -8.49 16.99 -7.04
C SER A 284 -8.93 18.25 -7.78
N LEU A 285 -9.31 18.13 -9.05
CA LEU A 285 -9.76 19.25 -9.89
C LEU A 285 -11.26 19.54 -9.76
N MET A 286 -12.08 18.51 -9.60
CA MET A 286 -13.54 18.55 -9.65
C MET A 286 -14.17 17.68 -8.56
N PRO A 287 -13.91 17.95 -7.26
CA PRO A 287 -14.32 17.08 -6.16
C PRO A 287 -15.83 16.90 -6.06
N GLU A 288 -16.60 17.98 -6.27
CA GLU A 288 -18.06 17.94 -6.24
C GLU A 288 -18.62 16.96 -7.27
N MET A 289 -18.18 17.09 -8.52
CA MET A 289 -18.65 16.22 -9.61
C MET A 289 -18.33 14.75 -9.35
N ILE A 290 -17.12 14.44 -8.88
CA ILE A 290 -16.73 13.06 -8.60
C ILE A 290 -17.53 12.49 -7.43
N ASN A 291 -17.77 13.27 -6.37
CA ASN A 291 -18.58 12.84 -5.24
C ASN A 291 -20.04 12.55 -5.64
N GLU A 292 -20.64 13.37 -6.50
CA GLU A 292 -21.99 13.13 -7.04
C GLU A 292 -22.05 11.83 -7.89
N ILE A 293 -21.04 11.61 -8.75
CA ILE A 293 -20.93 10.37 -9.54
C ILE A 293 -20.82 9.15 -8.62
N LEU A 294 -19.98 9.22 -7.59
CA LEU A 294 -19.81 8.12 -6.63
C LEU A 294 -21.06 7.88 -5.80
N GLY A 295 -21.78 8.93 -5.38
CA GLY A 295 -23.07 8.83 -4.70
C GLY A 295 -24.12 8.15 -5.58
N PHE A 296 -24.20 8.52 -6.86
CA PHE A 296 -25.08 7.88 -7.82
C PHE A 296 -24.70 6.40 -8.04
N THR A 297 -23.43 6.10 -8.15
CA THR A 297 -22.92 4.72 -8.25
C THR A 297 -23.32 3.89 -7.03
N ASN A 298 -23.21 4.47 -5.83
CA ASN A 298 -23.64 3.83 -4.60
C ASN A 298 -25.13 3.44 -4.62
N THR A 299 -25.97 4.33 -5.10
CA THR A 299 -27.42 4.11 -5.16
C THR A 299 -27.84 3.03 -6.16
N LEU A 300 -27.13 2.91 -7.30
CA LEU A 300 -27.56 2.04 -8.41
C LEU A 300 -26.83 0.70 -8.47
N LEU A 301 -25.55 0.66 -8.09
CA LEU A 301 -24.68 -0.49 -8.39
C LEU A 301 -24.23 -1.24 -7.13
N MET A 302 -24.30 -0.60 -5.95
CA MET A 302 -23.82 -1.25 -4.74
C MET A 302 -24.92 -2.10 -4.07
N PRO A 303 -24.54 -3.18 -3.37
CA PRO A 303 -25.48 -4.01 -2.63
C PRO A 303 -26.21 -3.20 -1.55
N ALA A 304 -27.52 -3.42 -1.41
CA ALA A 304 -28.27 -2.79 -0.33
C ALA A 304 -27.82 -3.30 1.06
N PRO A 305 -27.93 -2.49 2.13
CA PRO A 305 -27.69 -2.94 3.49
C PRO A 305 -28.69 -4.06 3.88
N ASN A 306 -28.30 -4.87 4.88
CA ASN A 306 -29.15 -5.92 5.40
C ASN A 306 -29.18 -5.92 6.95
N GLY A 307 -29.98 -6.78 7.55
CA GLY A 307 -30.15 -6.88 9.00
C GLY A 307 -29.00 -7.57 9.77
N SER A 308 -27.86 -7.88 9.12
CA SER A 308 -26.73 -8.59 9.78
C SER A 308 -25.93 -7.69 10.75
N GLY A 309 -26.25 -6.41 10.84
CA GLY A 309 -25.46 -5.44 11.62
C GLY A 309 -24.01 -5.35 11.09
N ALA A 310 -23.07 -5.13 11.99
CA ALA A 310 -21.65 -5.03 11.69
C ALA A 310 -20.89 -6.38 11.73
N ARG A 311 -21.60 -7.51 11.58
CA ARG A 311 -20.97 -8.84 11.55
C ARG A 311 -20.02 -8.91 10.34
N LYS A 312 -18.77 -9.31 10.63
CA LYS A 312 -17.72 -9.48 9.63
C LYS A 312 -17.67 -10.93 9.13
N PHE A 313 -17.43 -11.08 7.84
CA PHE A 313 -17.16 -12.35 7.16
C PHE A 313 -15.85 -12.20 6.38
N LYS A 314 -15.00 -13.22 6.42
CA LYS A 314 -13.80 -13.21 5.56
C LYS A 314 -14.19 -13.36 4.09
N GLY A 315 -13.36 -12.82 3.20
CA GLY A 315 -13.56 -13.03 1.76
C GLY A 315 -13.60 -14.50 1.37
N SER A 316 -12.78 -15.33 2.01
CA SER A 316 -12.81 -16.80 1.83
C SER A 316 -14.14 -17.46 2.22
N GLU A 317 -14.89 -16.87 3.16
CA GLU A 317 -16.22 -17.33 3.58
C GLU A 317 -17.33 -16.78 2.69
N SER A 318 -17.01 -15.82 1.81
CA SER A 318 -17.96 -15.08 0.97
C SER A 318 -17.85 -15.46 -0.51
N GLU A 319 -17.13 -16.53 -0.83
CA GLU A 319 -16.92 -17.01 -2.21
C GLU A 319 -18.24 -17.47 -2.84
N THR A 320 -18.38 -17.17 -4.14
CA THR A 320 -19.55 -17.53 -4.94
C THR A 320 -19.11 -18.17 -6.26
N ALA A 321 -20.05 -18.78 -7.00
CA ALA A 321 -19.77 -19.31 -8.34
C ALA A 321 -19.23 -18.24 -9.30
N VAL A 322 -19.63 -16.98 -9.13
CA VAL A 322 -19.10 -15.85 -9.94
C VAL A 322 -17.63 -15.61 -9.64
N THR A 323 -17.24 -15.61 -8.35
CA THR A 323 -15.86 -15.35 -7.92
C THR A 323 -14.95 -16.55 -8.17
N GLN A 324 -15.50 -17.72 -8.44
CA GLN A 324 -14.76 -18.92 -8.88
C GLN A 324 -14.73 -19.09 -10.40
N SER A 325 -15.32 -18.17 -11.16
CA SER A 325 -15.39 -18.20 -12.62
C SER A 325 -14.07 -17.81 -13.29
N ALA A 326 -14.05 -17.89 -14.64
CA ALA A 326 -12.93 -17.42 -15.45
C ALA A 326 -12.65 -15.93 -15.33
N LEU A 327 -13.65 -15.10 -14.90
CA LEU A 327 -13.51 -13.67 -14.72
C LEU A 327 -12.49 -13.32 -13.63
N THR A 328 -12.28 -14.20 -12.66
CA THR A 328 -11.37 -13.99 -11.53
C THR A 328 -10.10 -14.84 -11.62
N ALA A 329 -9.87 -15.52 -12.74
CA ALA A 329 -8.73 -16.44 -12.91
C ALA A 329 -7.37 -15.77 -12.60
N LEU A 330 -7.18 -14.52 -13.01
CA LEU A 330 -5.92 -13.79 -12.77
C LEU A 330 -5.70 -13.50 -11.28
N THR A 331 -6.75 -13.18 -10.53
CA THR A 331 -6.65 -12.95 -9.08
C THR A 331 -6.33 -14.25 -8.35
N ARG A 332 -6.98 -15.37 -8.72
CA ARG A 332 -6.70 -16.69 -8.14
C ARG A 332 -5.27 -17.18 -8.40
N MET A 333 -4.73 -16.93 -9.59
CA MET A 333 -3.31 -17.20 -9.86
C MET A 333 -2.39 -16.39 -8.94
N ALA A 334 -2.74 -15.13 -8.67
CA ALA A 334 -1.98 -14.29 -7.75
C ALA A 334 -2.14 -14.74 -6.28
N GLU A 335 -3.28 -15.29 -5.89
CA GLU A 335 -3.53 -15.86 -4.56
C GLU A 335 -2.56 -17.00 -4.26
N SER A 336 -2.47 -17.98 -5.16
CA SER A 336 -1.54 -19.10 -5.02
C SER A 336 -0.08 -18.66 -5.00
N ALA A 337 0.32 -17.74 -5.91
CA ALA A 337 1.71 -17.28 -6.01
C ALA A 337 2.17 -16.45 -4.81
N ASN A 338 1.25 -15.85 -4.04
CA ASN A 338 1.54 -14.88 -2.99
C ASN A 338 1.06 -15.33 -1.60
N ASN A 339 1.00 -16.62 -1.36
CA ASN A 339 0.65 -17.23 -0.06
C ASN A 339 -0.71 -16.74 0.50
N GLN A 340 -1.74 -16.68 -0.33
CA GLN A 340 -3.07 -16.17 0.05
C GLN A 340 -4.13 -17.28 0.19
N LEU A 341 -3.77 -18.55 -0.03
CA LEU A 341 -4.68 -19.71 -0.01
C LEU A 341 -4.87 -20.25 1.40
#